data_d6cd8f1d13f93083282ef3ec9ec779b3
#
_entry.id   d6cd8f1d13f93083282ef3ec9ec779b3
#
_cell.length_a   1.000
_cell.length_b   1.000
_cell.length_c   1.000
_cell.angle_alpha   90.00
_cell.angle_beta   90.00
_cell.angle_gamma   90.00
#
_symmetry.space_group_name_H-M   'P 1'
#
loop_
_entity.id
_entity.type
_entity.pdbx_description
1 polymer ?
#
loop_
_entity_poly.entity_id
_entity_poly.type
_entity_poly.pdbx_seq_one_letter_code
_entity_poly.pdbx_strand_id
1 'polypeptide(L)'
;CAECHAEAYRQWLDSDHDNAMDVASDTTVLGDFDGAEFTHAGVTSRFYRRDDRFFVSTEGPDGQTGEFEVRYTFGIEPLQQYLVPFPGGRLQALPIAWDTERDRWFTLNPDTVIAPDDWLHWTRNGQNWNGMCAECHSTNLQKNFDPDTGTYATRWSEIDVSCEACHGPGSRHVAWASVDPDARESIDNVGLEVVSSDLDNRQYVDLCAPCHARRSEIADYDHSQSGLM
;
A
#
# COMPACT_ATOMS: atom_id res chain seq x y z
N CYS A 1 14.49 2.95 -14.42
CA CYS A 1 13.45 3.04 -15.47
C CYS A 1 13.32 4.44 -16.04
N ALA A 2 13.19 5.48 -15.23
CA ALA A 2 12.96 6.86 -15.66
C ALA A 2 13.95 7.41 -16.67
N GLU A 3 15.25 7.08 -16.56
CA GLU A 3 16.31 7.58 -17.46
C GLU A 3 16.15 7.10 -18.91
N CYS A 4 15.63 5.88 -19.11
CA CYS A 4 15.46 5.28 -20.44
C CYS A 4 14.02 5.31 -20.92
N HIS A 5 13.05 5.21 -20.01
CA HIS A 5 11.60 5.15 -20.29
C HIS A 5 10.88 6.40 -19.80
N ALA A 6 11.41 7.59 -20.10
CA ALA A 6 10.93 8.86 -19.60
C ALA A 6 9.44 9.15 -19.89
N GLU A 7 8.89 8.64 -21.01
CA GLU A 7 7.47 8.81 -21.34
C GLU A 7 6.58 7.94 -20.44
N ALA A 8 6.90 6.65 -20.30
CA ALA A 8 6.16 5.73 -19.44
C ALA A 8 6.24 6.18 -17.97
N TYR A 9 7.42 6.66 -17.53
CA TYR A 9 7.59 7.20 -16.19
C TYR A 9 6.70 8.43 -15.94
N ARG A 10 6.61 9.37 -16.91
CA ARG A 10 5.71 10.53 -16.77
C ARG A 10 4.22 10.18 -16.74
N GLN A 11 3.83 9.09 -17.41
CA GLN A 11 2.44 8.60 -17.37
C GLN A 11 2.12 7.86 -16.08
N TRP A 12 3.11 7.26 -15.45
CA TRP A 12 2.97 6.61 -14.15
C TRP A 12 2.98 7.62 -13.00
N LEU A 13 3.79 8.66 -13.08
CA LEU A 13 3.92 9.70 -12.07
C LEU A 13 2.56 10.38 -11.80
N ASP A 14 2.23 10.57 -10.54
CA ASP A 14 0.93 11.08 -10.05
C ASP A 14 -0.29 10.19 -10.40
N SER A 15 -0.08 8.94 -10.86
CA SER A 15 -1.17 7.98 -11.02
C SER A 15 -1.62 7.37 -9.69
N ASP A 16 -2.74 6.65 -9.69
CA ASP A 16 -3.21 5.91 -8.50
C ASP A 16 -2.20 4.84 -8.04
N HIS A 17 -1.37 4.31 -8.94
CA HIS A 17 -0.31 3.38 -8.62
C HIS A 17 0.87 4.06 -7.91
N ASP A 18 1.29 5.23 -8.37
CA ASP A 18 2.31 6.06 -7.71
C ASP A 18 1.83 6.50 -6.31
N ASN A 19 0.55 6.84 -6.20
CA ASN A 19 -0.08 7.26 -4.95
C ASN A 19 -0.71 6.10 -4.15
N ALA A 20 -0.38 4.84 -4.47
CA ALA A 20 -0.95 3.68 -3.78
C ALA A 20 -0.59 3.66 -2.28
N MET A 21 0.59 4.15 -1.91
CA MET A 21 1.05 4.39 -0.55
C MET A 21 2.14 5.44 -0.52
N ASP A 22 2.20 6.22 0.56
CA ASP A 22 3.23 7.26 0.74
C ASP A 22 3.56 7.51 2.20
N VAL A 23 4.70 8.15 2.46
CA VAL A 23 5.01 8.69 3.79
C VAL A 23 4.13 9.91 4.05
N ALA A 24 3.49 9.95 5.22
CA ALA A 24 2.64 11.08 5.59
C ALA A 24 3.44 12.40 5.62
N SER A 25 3.04 13.35 4.81
CA SER A 25 3.66 14.67 4.65
C SER A 25 2.61 15.72 4.26
N ASP A 26 3.01 16.97 4.19
CA ASP A 26 2.13 18.08 3.77
C ASP A 26 1.63 17.95 2.32
N THR A 27 2.31 17.17 1.51
CA THR A 27 1.95 16.94 0.10
C THR A 27 1.17 15.65 -0.13
N THR A 28 1.25 14.68 0.79
CA THR A 28 0.65 13.36 0.61
C THR A 28 -0.59 13.14 1.46
N VAL A 29 -0.77 13.90 2.55
CA VAL A 29 -1.96 13.84 3.42
C VAL A 29 -3.04 14.75 2.85
N LEU A 30 -4.16 14.14 2.42
CA LEU A 30 -5.31 14.87 1.85
C LEU A 30 -6.37 15.22 2.91
N GLY A 31 -6.44 14.45 4.00
CA GLY A 31 -7.43 14.66 5.04
C GLY A 31 -7.20 15.91 5.87
N ASP A 32 -8.27 16.43 6.44
CA ASP A 32 -8.24 17.57 7.34
C ASP A 32 -7.65 17.19 8.71
N PHE A 33 -6.38 17.52 8.94
CA PHE A 33 -5.67 17.39 10.22
C PHE A 33 -5.52 18.71 10.98
N ASP A 34 -6.34 19.72 10.69
CA ASP A 34 -6.32 21.00 11.38
C ASP A 34 -7.26 21.05 12.60
N GLY A 35 -7.37 19.93 13.30
CA GLY A 35 -8.20 19.76 14.51
C GLY A 35 -9.60 19.25 14.21
N ALA A 36 -9.84 18.68 13.03
CA ALA A 36 -11.11 18.09 12.67
C ALA A 36 -11.50 16.94 13.59
N GLU A 37 -12.80 16.79 13.82
CA GLU A 37 -13.37 15.73 14.64
C GLU A 37 -14.38 14.89 13.86
N PHE A 38 -14.36 13.60 14.07
CA PHE A 38 -15.32 12.66 13.52
C PHE A 38 -15.84 11.74 14.62
N THR A 39 -17.17 11.64 14.77
CA THR A 39 -17.79 10.79 15.79
C THR A 39 -18.55 9.64 15.14
N HIS A 40 -18.24 8.41 15.55
CA HIS A 40 -18.94 7.20 15.16
C HIS A 40 -19.10 6.26 16.36
N ALA A 41 -20.28 5.66 16.49
CA ALA A 41 -20.58 4.68 17.55
C ALA A 41 -20.21 5.13 18.99
N GLY A 42 -20.29 6.45 19.26
CA GLY A 42 -19.95 7.03 20.56
C GLY A 42 -18.46 7.32 20.78
N VAL A 43 -17.61 6.98 19.82
CA VAL A 43 -16.17 7.32 19.81
C VAL A 43 -15.97 8.57 18.99
N THR A 44 -15.35 9.61 19.58
CA THR A 44 -14.92 10.81 18.85
C THR A 44 -13.43 10.70 18.57
N SER A 45 -13.09 10.68 17.30
CA SER A 45 -11.72 10.75 16.80
C SER A 45 -11.37 12.18 16.42
N ARG A 46 -10.19 12.65 16.82
CA ARG A 46 -9.70 13.98 16.50
C ARG A 46 -8.41 13.87 15.70
N PHE A 47 -8.35 14.56 14.55
CA PHE A 47 -7.23 14.59 13.64
C PHE A 47 -6.50 15.93 13.77
N TYR A 48 -5.19 15.89 13.98
CA TYR A 48 -4.44 17.13 14.22
C TYR A 48 -2.96 16.98 13.88
N ARG A 49 -2.30 18.12 13.73
CA ARG A 49 -0.86 18.22 13.49
C ARG A 49 -0.14 18.69 14.75
N ARG A 50 1.07 18.20 14.91
CA ARG A 50 2.01 18.70 15.90
C ARG A 50 3.40 18.70 15.26
N ASP A 51 3.95 19.89 15.10
CA ASP A 51 5.08 20.12 14.22
C ASP A 51 4.76 19.63 12.80
N ASP A 52 5.69 18.94 12.13
CA ASP A 52 5.48 18.38 10.77
C ASP A 52 4.92 16.95 10.80
N ARG A 53 4.23 16.55 11.88
CA ARG A 53 3.69 15.20 12.06
C ARG A 53 2.18 15.20 12.25
N PHE A 54 1.55 14.13 11.80
CA PHE A 54 0.11 13.93 11.81
C PHE A 54 -0.28 12.95 12.90
N PHE A 55 -1.35 13.26 13.63
CA PHE A 55 -1.82 12.48 14.77
C PHE A 55 -3.33 12.27 14.72
N VAL A 56 -3.76 11.12 15.23
CA VAL A 56 -5.15 10.86 15.56
C VAL A 56 -5.27 10.53 17.03
N SER A 57 -6.20 11.20 17.72
CA SER A 57 -6.66 10.80 19.05
C SER A 57 -7.95 10.03 18.90
N THR A 58 -7.96 8.74 19.23
CA THR A 58 -9.10 7.84 19.02
C THR A 58 -9.06 6.66 20.00
N GLU A 59 -10.07 5.77 19.97
CA GLU A 59 -10.09 4.57 20.80
C GLU A 59 -8.91 3.64 20.47
N GLY A 60 -8.20 3.23 21.50
CA GLY A 60 -7.06 2.32 21.44
C GLY A 60 -7.41 0.85 21.68
N PRO A 61 -6.39 -0.03 21.81
CA PRO A 61 -6.60 -1.48 21.97
C PRO A 61 -7.21 -1.89 23.30
N ASP A 62 -7.27 -1.01 24.28
CA ASP A 62 -7.85 -1.18 25.62
C ASP A 62 -9.21 -0.49 25.79
N GLY A 63 -9.76 0.07 24.71
CA GLY A 63 -11.01 0.81 24.72
C GLY A 63 -10.91 2.22 25.31
N GLN A 64 -9.68 2.67 25.63
CA GLN A 64 -9.46 4.04 26.08
C GLN A 64 -8.97 4.91 24.93
N THR A 65 -9.25 6.20 25.01
CA THR A 65 -8.72 7.15 24.03
C THR A 65 -7.20 7.23 24.16
N GLY A 66 -6.52 7.01 23.05
CA GLY A 66 -5.07 7.16 22.91
C GLY A 66 -4.70 8.12 21.78
N GLU A 67 -3.45 8.55 21.77
CA GLU A 67 -2.86 9.37 20.72
C GLU A 67 -1.96 8.49 19.85
N PHE A 68 -2.12 8.56 18.53
CA PHE A 68 -1.40 7.74 17.57
C PHE A 68 -0.84 8.60 16.44
N GLU A 69 0.45 8.42 16.14
CA GLU A 69 1.10 9.08 15.02
C GLU A 69 0.75 8.38 13.72
N VAL A 70 0.28 9.12 12.73
CA VAL A 70 0.09 8.66 11.36
C VAL A 70 1.44 8.75 10.64
N ARG A 71 1.91 7.61 10.10
CA ARG A 71 3.21 7.53 9.42
C ARG A 71 3.10 7.40 7.92
N TYR A 72 2.01 6.83 7.42
CA TYR A 72 1.79 6.61 6.00
C TYR A 72 0.36 6.91 5.62
N THR A 73 0.17 7.30 4.37
CA THR A 73 -1.10 7.33 3.67
C THR A 73 -1.17 6.15 2.71
N PHE A 74 -2.36 5.67 2.35
CA PHE A 74 -2.54 4.73 1.26
C PHE A 74 -3.88 4.92 0.57
N GLY A 75 -3.84 4.82 -0.77
CA GLY A 75 -4.92 5.23 -1.65
C GLY A 75 -5.02 6.74 -1.78
N ILE A 76 -5.66 7.19 -2.85
CA ILE A 76 -5.82 8.60 -3.19
C ILE A 76 -7.26 8.91 -3.63
N GLU A 77 -7.89 8.07 -4.41
CA GLU A 77 -9.24 8.25 -4.94
C GLU A 77 -10.01 6.91 -4.95
N PRO A 78 -11.26 6.85 -4.53
CA PRO A 78 -12.10 7.93 -3.99
C PRO A 78 -11.89 8.21 -2.52
N LEU A 79 -10.95 7.52 -1.88
CA LEU A 79 -10.67 7.67 -0.45
C LEU A 79 -9.17 7.51 -0.14
N GLN A 80 -8.73 8.19 0.90
CA GLN A 80 -7.41 8.00 1.50
C GLN A 80 -7.54 7.46 2.91
N GLN A 81 -6.78 6.41 3.22
CA GLN A 81 -6.62 5.84 4.56
C GLN A 81 -5.25 6.15 5.14
N TYR A 82 -5.10 5.85 6.43
CA TYR A 82 -3.92 6.22 7.21
C TYR A 82 -3.40 5.04 8.00
N LEU A 83 -2.08 4.91 8.06
CA LEU A 83 -1.41 3.83 8.78
C LEU A 83 -0.70 4.36 10.02
N VAL A 84 -0.89 3.62 11.09
CA VAL A 84 -0.31 3.88 12.41
C VAL A 84 0.65 2.75 12.78
N PRO A 85 1.90 3.05 13.14
CA PRO A 85 2.84 2.04 13.65
C PRO A 85 2.43 1.50 15.02
N PHE A 86 2.55 0.18 15.17
CA PHE A 86 2.30 -0.53 16.41
C PHE A 86 3.50 -1.41 16.81
N PRO A 87 3.58 -1.83 18.08
CA PRO A 87 4.63 -2.72 18.54
C PRO A 87 4.76 -4.00 17.70
N GLY A 88 5.97 -4.52 17.57
CA GLY A 88 6.25 -5.71 16.76
C GLY A 88 6.27 -5.46 15.26
N GLY A 89 6.53 -4.23 14.82
CA GLY A 89 6.64 -3.87 13.40
C GLY A 89 5.31 -3.87 12.63
N ARG A 90 4.18 -3.92 13.35
CA ARG A 90 2.86 -3.84 12.75
C ARG A 90 2.56 -2.44 12.27
N LEU A 91 1.90 -2.34 11.13
CA LEU A 91 1.23 -1.14 10.65
C LEU A 91 -0.28 -1.40 10.66
N GLN A 92 -1.04 -0.57 11.35
CA GLN A 92 -2.49 -0.71 11.50
C GLN A 92 -3.21 0.35 10.68
N ALA A 93 -4.18 -0.10 9.88
CA ALA A 93 -5.01 0.79 9.10
C ALA A 93 -6.15 1.36 9.97
N LEU A 94 -6.30 2.67 9.96
CA LEU A 94 -7.44 3.33 10.62
C LEU A 94 -8.75 2.97 9.90
N PRO A 95 -9.86 2.75 10.64
CA PRO A 95 -11.17 2.46 10.08
C PRO A 95 -11.89 3.73 9.59
N ILE A 96 -11.27 4.88 9.80
CA ILE A 96 -11.75 6.19 9.39
C ILE A 96 -10.88 6.66 8.23
N ALA A 97 -11.51 7.00 7.13
CA ALA A 97 -10.87 7.42 5.89
C ALA A 97 -11.33 8.83 5.50
N TRP A 98 -10.54 9.47 4.66
CA TRP A 98 -10.90 10.72 4.00
C TRP A 98 -11.56 10.45 2.66
N ASP A 99 -12.79 10.93 2.45
CA ASP A 99 -13.51 10.92 1.18
C ASP A 99 -12.98 12.09 0.35
N THR A 100 -12.18 11.79 -0.65
CA THR A 100 -11.49 12.81 -1.47
C THR A 100 -12.40 13.50 -2.47
N GLU A 101 -13.57 12.91 -2.75
CA GLU A 101 -14.59 13.54 -3.62
C GLU A 101 -15.47 14.53 -2.84
N ARG A 102 -15.66 14.30 -1.52
CA ARG A 102 -16.61 15.08 -0.68
C ARG A 102 -15.95 15.88 0.42
N ASP A 103 -14.61 15.83 0.49
CA ASP A 103 -13.81 16.55 1.49
C ASP A 103 -14.32 16.34 2.92
N ARG A 104 -14.44 15.05 3.34
CA ARG A 104 -14.94 14.70 4.67
C ARG A 104 -14.37 13.40 5.22
N TRP A 105 -14.30 13.31 6.52
CA TRP A 105 -14.06 12.07 7.24
C TRP A 105 -15.29 11.16 7.19
N PHE A 106 -15.08 9.86 7.05
CA PHE A 106 -16.12 8.84 7.14
C PHE A 106 -15.55 7.53 7.68
N THR A 107 -16.43 6.65 8.16
CA THR A 107 -16.03 5.31 8.58
C THR A 107 -16.27 4.28 7.48
N LEU A 108 -15.37 3.32 7.36
CA LEU A 108 -15.53 2.18 6.45
C LEU A 108 -16.59 1.17 6.91
N ASN A 109 -17.01 1.23 8.17
CA ASN A 109 -17.97 0.33 8.80
C ASN A 109 -19.14 1.10 9.42
N PRO A 110 -19.97 1.81 8.63
CA PRO A 110 -20.97 2.75 9.16
C PRO A 110 -22.06 2.06 10.01
N ASP A 111 -22.39 0.81 9.70
CA ASP A 111 -23.49 0.07 10.33
C ASP A 111 -23.03 -0.90 11.44
N THR A 112 -21.73 -0.87 11.79
CA THR A 112 -21.15 -1.86 12.70
C THR A 112 -20.40 -1.17 13.84
N VAL A 113 -20.69 -1.56 15.06
CA VAL A 113 -19.89 -1.23 16.25
C VAL A 113 -18.89 -2.35 16.46
N ILE A 114 -17.61 -2.07 16.38
CA ILE A 114 -16.53 -3.05 16.52
C ILE A 114 -15.87 -2.82 17.88
N ALA A 115 -16.00 -3.78 18.78
CA ALA A 115 -15.40 -3.69 20.11
C ALA A 115 -13.88 -3.80 20.09
N PRO A 116 -13.13 -3.23 21.06
CA PRO A 116 -11.67 -3.23 21.11
C PRO A 116 -11.01 -4.62 21.13
N ASP A 117 -11.73 -5.64 21.58
CA ASP A 117 -11.30 -7.04 21.61
C ASP A 117 -11.69 -7.84 20.35
N ASP A 118 -12.52 -7.26 19.46
CA ASP A 118 -12.89 -7.89 18.20
C ASP A 118 -11.70 -7.97 17.26
N TRP A 119 -11.61 -9.06 16.49
CA TRP A 119 -10.56 -9.27 15.50
C TRP A 119 -10.55 -8.20 14.40
N LEU A 120 -11.70 -7.61 14.06
CA LEU A 120 -11.85 -6.53 13.09
C LEU A 120 -11.56 -5.14 13.66
N HIS A 121 -11.35 -5.00 14.99
CA HIS A 121 -10.96 -3.71 15.54
C HIS A 121 -9.67 -3.21 14.91
N TRP A 122 -9.57 -1.90 14.67
CA TRP A 122 -8.47 -1.33 13.90
C TRP A 122 -7.06 -1.61 14.47
N THR A 123 -6.97 -1.87 15.77
CA THR A 123 -5.71 -2.24 16.45
C THR A 123 -5.38 -3.73 16.37
N ARG A 124 -6.24 -4.55 15.75
CA ARG A 124 -6.14 -6.01 15.68
C ARG A 124 -5.75 -6.51 14.29
N ASN A 125 -5.60 -7.82 14.17
CA ASN A 125 -5.05 -8.47 12.98
C ASN A 125 -5.89 -8.26 11.71
N GLY A 126 -7.20 -8.06 11.83
CA GLY A 126 -8.09 -7.79 10.70
C GLY A 126 -7.82 -6.48 9.97
N GLN A 127 -7.12 -5.54 10.63
CA GLN A 127 -6.72 -4.25 10.07
C GLN A 127 -5.18 -4.11 10.00
N ASN A 128 -4.46 -5.23 10.08
CA ASN A 128 -3.01 -5.23 9.94
C ASN A 128 -2.60 -5.07 8.48
N TRP A 129 -2.03 -3.92 8.15
CA TRP A 129 -1.61 -3.60 6.79
C TRP A 129 -0.56 -4.58 6.25
N ASN A 130 0.42 -5.00 7.07
CA ASN A 130 1.52 -5.90 6.65
C ASN A 130 1.01 -7.21 6.05
N GLY A 131 -0.10 -7.74 6.59
CA GLY A 131 -0.68 -9.01 6.15
C GLY A 131 -1.84 -8.89 5.18
N MET A 132 -2.53 -7.74 5.15
CA MET A 132 -3.82 -7.61 4.47
C MET A 132 -3.79 -6.69 3.25
N CYS A 133 -2.92 -5.67 3.24
CA CYS A 133 -2.98 -4.58 2.27
C CYS A 133 -1.66 -4.38 1.51
N ALA A 134 -0.54 -4.64 2.19
CA ALA A 134 0.80 -4.25 1.77
C ALA A 134 1.19 -4.72 0.37
N GLU A 135 0.75 -5.92 -0.02
CA GLU A 135 1.12 -6.52 -1.30
C GLU A 135 0.57 -5.76 -2.50
N CYS A 136 -0.64 -5.22 -2.36
CA CYS A 136 -1.27 -4.44 -3.42
C CYS A 136 -0.90 -2.94 -3.36
N HIS A 137 -0.23 -2.49 -2.29
CA HIS A 137 0.11 -1.09 -2.03
C HIS A 137 1.61 -0.83 -1.91
N SER A 138 2.45 -1.78 -2.33
CA SER A 138 3.91 -1.61 -2.36
C SER A 138 4.54 -2.51 -3.42
N THR A 139 5.80 -2.26 -3.75
CA THR A 139 6.55 -3.06 -4.73
C THR A 139 7.53 -3.99 -4.05
N ASN A 140 7.56 -5.26 -4.49
CA ASN A 140 8.45 -6.31 -4.00
C ASN A 140 8.37 -6.45 -2.47
N LEU A 141 7.16 -6.66 -1.98
CA LEU A 141 6.89 -6.84 -0.55
C LEU A 141 7.59 -8.08 0.01
N GLN A 142 8.25 -7.92 1.13
CA GLN A 142 8.75 -8.99 1.97
C GLN A 142 8.15 -8.82 3.36
N LYS A 143 7.15 -9.63 3.69
CA LYS A 143 6.42 -9.54 4.97
C LYS A 143 7.33 -9.77 6.16
N ASN A 144 8.27 -10.71 6.04
CA ASN A 144 9.21 -11.12 7.09
C ASN A 144 8.50 -11.27 8.44
N PHE A 145 7.38 -12.01 8.42
CA PHE A 145 6.63 -12.33 9.62
C PHE A 145 7.32 -13.47 10.37
N ASP A 146 7.58 -13.25 11.64
CA ASP A 146 8.09 -14.27 12.55
C ASP A 146 6.91 -14.85 13.36
N PRO A 147 6.50 -16.10 13.12
CA PRO A 147 5.37 -16.72 13.82
C PRO A 147 5.66 -17.03 15.29
N ASP A 148 6.93 -17.19 15.67
CA ASP A 148 7.32 -17.52 17.05
C ASP A 148 7.19 -16.31 17.98
N THR A 149 7.47 -15.12 17.46
CA THR A 149 7.37 -13.84 18.19
C THR A 149 6.11 -13.04 17.84
N GLY A 150 5.43 -13.38 16.74
CA GLY A 150 4.28 -12.63 16.22
C GLY A 150 4.65 -11.23 15.71
N THR A 151 5.89 -11.04 15.25
CA THR A 151 6.42 -9.75 14.81
C THR A 151 6.66 -9.70 13.31
N TYR A 152 6.72 -8.48 12.79
CA TYR A 152 7.02 -8.18 11.39
C TYR A 152 8.34 -7.42 11.26
N ALA A 153 9.16 -7.78 10.28
CA ALA A 153 10.28 -7.00 9.79
C ALA A 153 10.06 -6.64 8.31
N THR A 154 8.83 -6.23 7.99
CA THR A 154 8.37 -5.96 6.62
C THR A 154 9.26 -4.97 5.90
N ARG A 155 9.55 -5.28 4.64
CA ARG A 155 10.33 -4.47 3.72
C ARG A 155 9.65 -4.45 2.37
N TRP A 156 9.94 -3.44 1.60
CA TRP A 156 9.56 -3.26 0.20
C TRP A 156 10.71 -2.61 -0.57
N SER A 157 10.73 -2.75 -1.87
CA SER A 157 11.72 -2.07 -2.70
C SER A 157 11.33 -0.62 -2.95
N GLU A 158 10.02 -0.37 -3.20
CA GLU A 158 9.42 0.95 -3.36
C GLU A 158 8.10 0.99 -2.59
N ILE A 159 7.78 2.16 -2.03
CA ILE A 159 6.64 2.32 -1.11
C ILE A 159 5.30 2.23 -1.85
N ASP A 160 5.29 2.49 -3.13
CA ASP A 160 4.16 2.53 -4.05
C ASP A 160 4.14 1.31 -4.98
N VAL A 161 3.21 1.30 -5.94
CA VAL A 161 3.13 0.30 -7.00
C VAL A 161 3.88 0.81 -8.22
N SER A 162 5.18 0.53 -8.27
CA SER A 162 6.07 1.01 -9.31
C SER A 162 6.21 0.05 -10.50
N CYS A 163 7.12 0.38 -11.41
CA CYS A 163 7.36 -0.40 -12.62
C CYS A 163 7.66 -1.88 -12.34
N GLU A 164 8.46 -2.16 -11.31
CA GLU A 164 8.84 -3.54 -10.96
C GLU A 164 7.71 -4.37 -10.35
N ALA A 165 6.63 -3.74 -9.89
CA ALA A 165 5.43 -4.45 -9.43
C ALA A 165 4.74 -5.23 -10.58
N CYS A 166 4.83 -4.72 -11.81
CA CYS A 166 4.27 -5.35 -13.00
C CYS A 166 5.32 -6.09 -13.84
N HIS A 167 6.52 -5.53 -13.96
CA HIS A 167 7.56 -6.03 -14.87
C HIS A 167 8.55 -6.99 -14.21
N GLY A 168 8.51 -7.14 -12.89
CA GLY A 168 9.51 -7.85 -12.11
C GLY A 168 10.81 -7.06 -11.95
N PRO A 169 11.83 -7.63 -11.28
CA PRO A 169 13.09 -6.95 -11.00
C PRO A 169 13.83 -6.56 -12.27
N GLY A 170 14.13 -5.26 -12.43
CA GLY A 170 14.71 -4.68 -13.64
C GLY A 170 16.24 -4.80 -13.77
N SER A 171 16.95 -5.33 -12.78
CA SER A 171 18.43 -5.33 -12.77
C SER A 171 19.04 -6.05 -13.98
N ARG A 172 18.48 -7.19 -14.37
CA ARG A 172 18.91 -7.96 -15.55
C ARG A 172 18.64 -7.20 -16.85
N HIS A 173 17.47 -6.56 -16.94
CA HIS A 173 17.11 -5.70 -18.06
C HIS A 173 18.07 -4.51 -18.21
N VAL A 174 18.36 -3.81 -17.12
CA VAL A 174 19.27 -2.67 -17.10
C VAL A 174 20.68 -3.09 -17.55
N ALA A 175 21.17 -4.22 -17.04
CA ALA A 175 22.48 -4.75 -17.47
C ALA A 175 22.50 -5.06 -18.97
N TRP A 176 21.48 -5.73 -19.49
CA TRP A 176 21.33 -6.04 -20.91
C TRP A 176 21.20 -4.76 -21.76
N ALA A 177 20.37 -3.81 -21.35
CA ALA A 177 20.13 -2.56 -22.08
C ALA A 177 21.36 -1.64 -22.14
N SER A 178 22.28 -1.78 -21.17
CA SER A 178 23.52 -1.00 -21.11
C SER A 178 24.62 -1.47 -22.10
N VAL A 179 24.44 -2.65 -22.71
CA VAL A 179 25.33 -3.14 -23.75
C VAL A 179 25.01 -2.44 -25.07
N ASP A 180 26.04 -2.22 -25.89
CA ASP A 180 25.89 -1.69 -27.27
C ASP A 180 24.82 -2.50 -28.01
N PRO A 181 23.84 -1.87 -28.68
CA PRO A 181 22.74 -2.55 -29.37
C PRO A 181 23.20 -3.65 -30.33
N ASP A 182 24.29 -3.43 -31.04
CA ASP A 182 24.83 -4.38 -32.03
C ASP A 182 25.55 -5.58 -31.38
N ALA A 183 25.87 -5.47 -30.09
CA ALA A 183 26.53 -6.52 -29.29
C ALA A 183 25.59 -7.20 -28.28
N ARG A 184 24.30 -6.81 -28.21
CA ARG A 184 23.33 -7.40 -27.28
C ARG A 184 23.01 -8.83 -27.66
N GLU A 185 23.15 -9.73 -26.70
CA GLU A 185 22.64 -11.08 -26.83
C GLU A 185 21.11 -11.09 -26.73
N SER A 186 20.48 -12.00 -27.47
CA SER A 186 19.04 -12.26 -27.32
C SER A 186 18.80 -12.96 -25.99
N ILE A 187 17.94 -12.37 -25.15
CA ILE A 187 17.52 -12.97 -23.89
C ILE A 187 15.98 -12.92 -23.77
N ASP A 188 15.41 -13.86 -23.02
CA ASP A 188 13.98 -13.90 -22.82
C ASP A 188 13.46 -12.61 -22.16
N ASN A 189 12.34 -12.10 -22.68
CA ASN A 189 11.66 -10.89 -22.18
C ASN A 189 12.60 -9.69 -21.97
N VAL A 190 13.66 -9.60 -22.77
CA VAL A 190 14.70 -8.55 -22.64
C VAL A 190 15.26 -8.44 -21.21
N GLY A 191 15.20 -9.52 -20.44
CA GLY A 191 15.66 -9.60 -19.06
C GLY A 191 14.67 -9.17 -17.98
N LEU A 192 13.42 -8.89 -18.35
CA LEU A 192 12.29 -8.69 -17.43
C LEU A 192 11.54 -10.01 -17.20
N GLU A 193 10.71 -10.08 -16.18
CA GLU A 193 9.79 -11.19 -16.00
C GLU A 193 8.58 -11.06 -16.94
N VAL A 194 8.08 -9.84 -17.09
CA VAL A 194 6.93 -9.53 -17.94
C VAL A 194 7.22 -8.36 -18.86
N VAL A 195 6.95 -8.56 -20.16
CA VAL A 195 6.87 -7.50 -21.18
C VAL A 195 5.41 -7.31 -21.54
N SER A 196 4.77 -6.24 -21.06
CA SER A 196 3.32 -6.04 -21.15
C SER A 196 2.81 -5.93 -22.60
N SER A 197 3.63 -5.43 -23.53
CA SER A 197 3.28 -5.36 -24.97
C SER A 197 3.09 -6.74 -25.64
N ASP A 198 3.64 -7.77 -25.06
CA ASP A 198 3.64 -9.13 -25.64
C ASP A 198 2.53 -10.00 -25.08
N LEU A 199 1.74 -9.47 -24.12
CA LEU A 199 0.66 -10.18 -23.46
C LEU A 199 -0.62 -10.20 -24.31
N ASP A 200 -1.30 -11.37 -24.36
CA ASP A 200 -2.68 -11.42 -24.81
C ASP A 200 -3.65 -10.85 -23.75
N ASN A 201 -4.93 -10.70 -24.11
CA ASN A 201 -5.93 -10.10 -23.22
C ASN A 201 -6.09 -10.85 -21.89
N ARG A 202 -5.95 -12.19 -21.88
CA ARG A 202 -6.05 -13.00 -20.67
C ARG A 202 -4.83 -12.78 -19.78
N GLN A 203 -3.65 -12.89 -20.35
CA GLN A 203 -2.39 -12.66 -19.65
C GLN A 203 -2.33 -11.24 -19.05
N TYR A 204 -2.89 -10.24 -19.76
CA TYR A 204 -2.97 -8.88 -19.25
C TYR A 204 -3.89 -8.77 -18.02
N VAL A 205 -5.03 -9.43 -18.05
CA VAL A 205 -5.93 -9.53 -16.87
C VAL A 205 -5.24 -10.26 -15.73
N ASP A 206 -4.55 -11.37 -16.02
CA ASP A 206 -3.84 -12.16 -15.02
C ASP A 206 -2.69 -11.36 -14.37
N LEU A 207 -2.03 -10.44 -15.10
CA LEU A 207 -1.04 -9.53 -14.55
C LEU A 207 -1.62 -8.55 -13.52
N CYS A 208 -2.82 -8.04 -13.76
CA CYS A 208 -3.48 -7.08 -12.87
C CYS A 208 -4.19 -7.74 -11.67
N ALA A 209 -4.68 -8.96 -11.87
CA ALA A 209 -5.52 -9.68 -10.91
C ALA A 209 -4.90 -9.91 -9.52
N PRO A 210 -3.57 -10.07 -9.34
CA PRO A 210 -2.97 -10.14 -8.01
C PRO A 210 -3.39 -9.03 -7.07
N CYS A 211 -3.51 -7.81 -7.57
CA CYS A 211 -3.93 -6.65 -6.78
C CYS A 211 -5.41 -6.29 -7.00
N HIS A 212 -5.93 -6.46 -8.22
CA HIS A 212 -7.30 -6.07 -8.59
C HIS A 212 -8.36 -7.18 -8.40
N ALA A 213 -7.99 -8.33 -7.84
CA ALA A 213 -8.94 -9.33 -7.36
C ALA A 213 -8.88 -9.42 -5.83
N ARG A 214 -10.05 -9.49 -5.15
CA ARG A 214 -10.09 -9.60 -3.69
C ARG A 214 -9.57 -10.97 -3.25
N ARG A 215 -8.33 -11.00 -2.77
CA ARG A 215 -7.64 -12.21 -2.31
C ARG A 215 -6.67 -11.88 -1.18
N SER A 216 -6.14 -12.91 -0.55
CA SER A 216 -5.00 -12.81 0.37
C SER A 216 -3.88 -13.71 -0.12
N GLU A 217 -2.66 -13.24 -0.03
CA GLU A 217 -1.47 -14.04 -0.27
C GLU A 217 -1.13 -14.83 1.00
N ILE A 218 -0.86 -16.12 0.84
CA ILE A 218 -0.51 -17.02 1.95
C ILE A 218 0.97 -17.45 1.93
N ALA A 219 1.71 -17.05 0.90
CA ALA A 219 3.15 -17.28 0.75
C ALA A 219 3.77 -16.11 -0.02
N ASP A 220 5.09 -15.99 0.00
CA ASP A 220 5.78 -14.98 -0.81
C ASP A 220 5.46 -15.19 -2.29
N TYR A 221 5.12 -14.09 -2.95
CA TYR A 221 4.65 -14.11 -4.34
C TYR A 221 5.83 -14.25 -5.31
N ASP A 222 5.66 -15.14 -6.27
CA ASP A 222 6.58 -15.30 -7.40
C ASP A 222 5.84 -14.92 -8.69
N HIS A 223 6.21 -13.82 -9.30
CA HIS A 223 5.63 -13.32 -10.54
C HIS A 223 5.69 -14.34 -11.70
N SER A 224 6.64 -15.27 -11.67
CA SER A 224 6.74 -16.33 -12.68
C SER A 224 5.56 -17.32 -12.67
N GLN A 225 4.76 -17.31 -11.59
CA GLN A 225 3.62 -18.22 -11.42
C GLN A 225 2.25 -17.52 -11.50
N SER A 226 2.19 -16.35 -12.09
CA SER A 226 0.95 -15.59 -12.27
C SER A 226 0.04 -16.26 -13.31
N GLY A 227 -0.69 -17.27 -12.87
CA GLY A 227 -1.83 -17.83 -13.57
C GLY A 227 -3.00 -17.89 -12.61
N LEU A 228 -4.09 -17.20 -12.87
CA LEU A 228 -5.37 -17.53 -12.25
C LEU A 228 -5.74 -18.93 -12.72
N MET A 229 -5.67 -19.92 -11.83
CA MET A 229 -6.27 -21.24 -12.07
C MET A 229 -7.77 -21.15 -12.00
#